data_0d2b2b9c36b9fb83530632019f0aa9dd
#
_entry.id   0d2b2b9c36b9fb83530632019f0aa9dd
#
_cell.length_a   1.000
_cell.length_b   1.000
_cell.length_c   1.000
_cell.angle_alpha   90.00
_cell.angle_beta   90.00
_cell.angle_gamma   90.00
#
_symmetry.space_group_name_H-M   'P 1'
#
loop_
_entity.id
_entity.type
_entity.pdbx_description
1 polymer ?
#
loop_
_entity_poly.entity_id
_entity_poly.type
_entity_poly.pdbx_seq_one_letter_code
_entity_poly.pdbx_strand_id
1 'polypeptide(L)'
;MSLTLKHTLFALILTGSFYACKQEAKTEKIAEETGQVPGAGLLKSRYTIGDSLQIGFAGTVTDLQVNINGESASHSLKGTDSATVAFGMNKTGWHQLAVSGKAKGVAFADTLRFEMVSDIVPGEMKYTVISNFPHLPTSFTEGLEFHKGELYEGTGENGKSQLLKIDPKTGTALKSVNLDQQYFGEGITIVNDKIYQLTWQSGVCFRYNMDFTLDKTFTYYFQGWGLTHKDTTLMMSDGSNKIHFYNTEYEKTGDLEVYDQNGPVRNINELEYVNGYIYANIFESTKIIRIDAVTGKVVASMDMQGMVPANVDARRDVLNGIAYHPSEKLFYLTGKNWPLMFKVKINDQTTGSRVAKK
;
A
#
# COMPACT_ATOMS: atom_id res chain seq x y z
N MET A 1 -65.29 -17.49 -29.48
CA MET A 1 -65.30 -16.03 -29.29
C MET A 1 -63.87 -15.60 -28.90
N SER A 2 -63.20 -15.04 -29.90
CA SER A 2 -61.78 -14.68 -29.79
C SER A 2 -61.70 -13.18 -29.47
N LEU A 3 -60.92 -12.81 -28.47
CA LEU A 3 -60.49 -11.39 -28.27
C LEU A 3 -58.95 -11.35 -28.29
N THR A 4 -58.48 -10.85 -29.42
CA THR A 4 -57.07 -10.48 -29.64
C THR A 4 -56.80 -9.12 -29.04
N LEU A 5 -55.86 -9.03 -28.08
CA LEU A 5 -55.38 -7.75 -27.55
C LEU A 5 -54.01 -7.46 -28.18
N LYS A 6 -53.99 -6.42 -29.02
CA LYS A 6 -52.77 -5.85 -29.65
C LYS A 6 -52.04 -5.00 -28.61
N HIS A 7 -50.80 -5.35 -28.30
CA HIS A 7 -49.90 -4.47 -27.54
C HIS A 7 -49.00 -3.71 -28.51
N THR A 8 -49.18 -2.41 -28.51
CA THR A 8 -48.36 -1.45 -29.28
C THR A 8 -47.08 -1.19 -28.48
N LEU A 9 -45.95 -1.53 -29.06
CA LEU A 9 -44.62 -1.28 -28.50
C LEU A 9 -44.19 0.15 -28.82
N PHE A 10 -44.10 1.02 -27.83
CA PHE A 10 -43.51 2.35 -27.98
C PHE A 10 -41.98 2.23 -27.72
N ALA A 11 -41.21 2.34 -28.79
CA ALA A 11 -39.76 2.46 -28.70
C ALA A 11 -39.39 3.90 -28.40
N LEU A 12 -38.88 4.16 -27.19
CA LEU A 12 -38.28 5.43 -26.82
C LEU A 12 -36.80 5.37 -27.18
N ILE A 13 -36.39 6.06 -28.24
CA ILE A 13 -35.01 6.28 -28.61
C ILE A 13 -34.47 7.41 -27.73
N LEU A 14 -33.68 7.07 -26.69
CA LEU A 14 -32.88 8.05 -25.96
C LEU A 14 -31.52 8.21 -26.67
N THR A 15 -31.38 9.30 -27.40
CA THR A 15 -30.09 9.79 -27.90
C THR A 15 -29.36 10.45 -26.72
N GLY A 16 -28.52 9.69 -26.03
CA GLY A 16 -27.61 10.21 -25.02
C GLY A 16 -26.38 10.83 -25.69
N SER A 17 -26.34 12.16 -25.73
CA SER A 17 -25.12 12.89 -26.11
C SER A 17 -24.06 12.75 -25.03
N PHE A 18 -22.98 12.03 -25.32
CA PHE A 18 -21.81 12.01 -24.49
C PHE A 18 -21.08 13.36 -24.57
N TYR A 19 -21.30 14.21 -23.59
CA TYR A 19 -20.43 15.35 -23.34
C TYR A 19 -19.21 14.83 -22.55
N ALA A 20 -18.10 14.68 -23.25
CA ALA A 20 -16.80 14.49 -22.63
C ALA A 20 -16.38 15.81 -21.97
N CYS A 21 -16.57 15.96 -20.68
CA CYS A 21 -15.94 17.05 -19.92
C CYS A 21 -14.43 16.81 -19.85
N LYS A 22 -13.69 17.46 -20.75
CA LYS A 22 -12.28 17.79 -20.53
C LYS A 22 -12.23 18.80 -19.39
N GLN A 23 -11.91 18.36 -18.20
CA GLN A 23 -11.54 19.25 -17.10
C GLN A 23 -10.10 19.73 -17.34
N GLU A 24 -9.95 20.80 -18.07
CA GLU A 24 -8.73 21.62 -18.06
C GLU A 24 -8.60 22.21 -16.65
N ALA A 25 -7.47 21.96 -16.00
CA ALA A 25 -7.11 22.61 -14.76
C ALA A 25 -7.00 24.12 -15.02
N LYS A 26 -8.06 24.86 -14.77
CA LYS A 26 -8.02 26.32 -14.68
C LYS A 26 -7.20 26.66 -13.44
N THR A 27 -6.01 27.19 -13.67
CA THR A 27 -5.29 27.99 -12.69
C THR A 27 -6.16 29.24 -12.44
N GLU A 28 -6.96 29.21 -11.37
CA GLU A 28 -7.68 30.40 -10.95
C GLU A 28 -6.66 31.45 -10.50
N LYS A 29 -6.53 32.49 -11.31
CA LYS A 29 -6.05 33.79 -10.86
C LYS A 29 -7.04 34.25 -9.80
N ILE A 30 -6.60 34.25 -8.54
CA ILE A 30 -7.38 34.85 -7.45
C ILE A 30 -7.47 36.35 -7.74
N ALA A 31 -8.68 36.77 -8.05
CA ALA A 31 -9.05 38.15 -8.36
C ALA A 31 -9.15 38.98 -7.08
N GLU A 32 -8.96 40.24 -7.27
CA GLU A 32 -8.93 41.35 -6.32
C GLU A 32 -10.17 41.50 -5.44
N GLU A 33 -9.91 42.03 -4.23
CA GLU A 33 -10.79 42.79 -3.36
C GLU A 33 -12.14 42.19 -2.89
N THR A 34 -12.06 41.36 -1.87
CA THR A 34 -12.98 41.42 -0.73
C THR A 34 -12.21 40.96 0.51
N GLY A 35 -12.27 41.73 1.61
CA GLY A 35 -11.51 41.61 2.86
C GLY A 35 -11.01 40.21 3.24
N GLN A 36 -9.94 39.74 2.60
CA GLN A 36 -9.32 38.46 2.91
C GLN A 36 -8.72 38.55 4.32
N VAL A 37 -9.16 37.66 5.18
CA VAL A 37 -8.49 37.36 6.46
C VAL A 37 -7.04 37.04 6.15
N PRO A 38 -6.05 37.70 6.80
CA PRO A 38 -4.66 37.36 6.63
C PRO A 38 -4.45 35.88 6.90
N GLY A 39 -3.83 35.17 5.96
CA GLY A 39 -3.65 33.72 6.03
C GLY A 39 -2.29 33.29 5.48
N ALA A 40 -1.91 32.06 5.74
CA ALA A 40 -0.74 31.42 5.18
C ALA A 40 -1.11 30.54 3.98
N GLY A 41 -0.22 30.45 2.98
CA GLY A 41 -0.37 29.55 1.83
C GLY A 41 0.94 28.87 1.47
N LEU A 42 0.89 27.61 1.09
CA LEU A 42 2.05 26.90 0.52
C LEU A 42 2.27 27.33 -0.93
N LEU A 43 3.53 27.60 -1.32
CA LEU A 43 3.88 27.89 -2.71
C LEU A 43 3.82 26.64 -3.61
N LYS A 44 3.91 25.44 -3.03
CA LYS A 44 3.75 24.15 -3.68
C LYS A 44 2.96 23.23 -2.76
N SER A 45 2.22 22.30 -3.33
CA SER A 45 1.53 21.25 -2.58
C SER A 45 2.33 19.94 -2.47
N ARG A 46 3.37 19.77 -3.32
CA ARG A 46 4.25 18.60 -3.38
C ARG A 46 5.71 18.98 -3.29
N TYR A 47 6.44 18.26 -2.46
CA TYR A 47 7.88 18.42 -2.21
C TYR A 47 8.57 17.05 -2.23
N THR A 48 9.88 17.06 -2.44
CA THR A 48 10.73 15.86 -2.31
C THR A 48 11.38 15.84 -0.93
N ILE A 49 11.57 14.66 -0.36
CA ILE A 49 12.31 14.51 0.91
C ILE A 49 13.66 15.24 0.81
N GLY A 50 13.94 16.10 1.80
CA GLY A 50 15.11 16.98 1.83
C GLY A 50 14.90 18.36 1.23
N ASP A 51 13.70 18.67 0.70
CA ASP A 51 13.31 20.03 0.36
C ASP A 51 12.89 20.81 1.62
N SER A 52 12.97 22.13 1.55
CA SER A 52 12.35 23.03 2.52
C SER A 52 11.01 23.51 1.99
N LEU A 53 10.00 23.58 2.87
CA LEU A 53 8.69 24.11 2.53
C LEU A 53 8.78 25.64 2.39
N GLN A 54 8.03 26.18 1.43
CA GLN A 54 7.93 27.62 1.23
C GLN A 54 6.50 28.07 1.53
N ILE A 55 6.36 29.01 2.46
CA ILE A 55 5.07 29.57 2.88
C ILE A 55 5.04 31.04 2.48
N GLY A 56 3.96 31.48 1.85
CA GLY A 56 3.63 32.88 1.60
C GLY A 56 2.56 33.38 2.57
N PHE A 57 2.57 34.68 2.85
CA PHE A 57 1.61 35.36 3.72
C PHE A 57 1.02 36.59 3.01
N ALA A 58 -0.16 37.01 3.41
CA ALA A 58 -0.84 38.18 2.84
C ALA A 58 -0.25 39.54 3.31
N GLY A 59 1.01 39.57 3.72
CA GLY A 59 1.76 40.75 4.13
C GLY A 59 2.72 40.47 5.26
N THR A 60 3.32 41.53 5.84
CA THR A 60 4.32 41.41 6.90
C THR A 60 3.83 40.53 8.05
N VAL A 61 4.59 39.47 8.34
CA VAL A 61 4.29 38.49 9.39
C VAL A 61 5.19 38.70 10.60
N THR A 62 4.59 38.55 11.79
CA THR A 62 5.29 38.56 13.10
C THR A 62 4.77 37.41 13.97
N ASP A 63 5.51 37.08 15.03
CA ASP A 63 5.14 36.06 16.02
C ASP A 63 4.86 34.68 15.37
N LEU A 64 5.56 34.37 14.26
CA LEU A 64 5.35 33.16 13.47
C LEU A 64 5.65 31.88 14.29
N GLN A 65 4.69 30.96 14.35
CA GLN A 65 4.85 29.62 14.88
C GLN A 65 4.50 28.60 13.80
N VAL A 66 5.28 27.55 13.70
CA VAL A 66 5.13 26.51 12.68
C VAL A 66 5.26 25.15 13.33
N ASN A 67 4.28 24.27 13.09
CA ASN A 67 4.29 22.89 13.51
C ASN A 67 4.01 21.98 12.32
N ILE A 68 4.74 20.85 12.24
CA ILE A 68 4.47 19.77 11.28
C ILE A 68 4.02 18.54 12.03
N ASN A 69 2.83 18.02 11.70
CA ASN A 69 2.19 16.88 12.38
C ASN A 69 2.13 17.02 13.91
N GLY A 70 1.98 18.26 14.42
CA GLY A 70 1.94 18.57 15.85
C GLY A 70 3.30 18.85 16.50
N GLU A 71 4.41 18.65 15.79
CA GLU A 71 5.75 18.96 16.30
C GLU A 71 6.27 20.31 15.78
N SER A 72 6.92 21.08 16.65
CA SER A 72 7.52 22.38 16.28
C SER A 72 8.57 22.21 15.18
N ALA A 73 8.46 23.02 14.13
CA ALA A 73 9.37 23.01 12.99
C ALA A 73 10.25 24.27 12.95
N SER A 74 11.54 24.09 12.66
CA SER A 74 12.47 25.19 12.43
C SER A 74 12.08 25.97 11.17
N HIS A 75 12.05 27.28 11.27
CA HIS A 75 11.70 28.16 10.15
C HIS A 75 12.56 29.43 10.13
N SER A 76 12.62 30.08 8.98
CA SER A 76 13.26 31.38 8.80
C SER A 76 12.39 32.25 7.91
N LEU A 77 12.22 33.51 8.31
CA LEU A 77 11.56 34.52 7.47
C LEU A 77 12.41 34.86 6.25
N LYS A 78 11.77 34.95 5.09
CA LYS A 78 12.35 35.42 3.85
C LYS A 78 11.66 36.73 3.45
N GLY A 79 12.26 37.86 3.78
CA GLY A 79 11.59 39.16 3.63
C GLY A 79 10.50 39.35 4.71
N THR A 80 9.42 40.05 4.35
CA THR A 80 8.34 40.41 5.28
C THR A 80 7.10 39.55 5.16
N ASP A 81 6.97 38.80 4.06
CA ASP A 81 5.73 38.11 3.64
C ASP A 81 5.93 36.62 3.26
N SER A 82 7.09 36.06 3.55
CA SER A 82 7.35 34.64 3.28
C SER A 82 8.26 34.00 4.30
N ALA A 83 8.18 32.67 4.42
CA ALA A 83 9.02 31.87 5.29
C ALA A 83 9.48 30.59 4.60
N THR A 84 10.66 30.13 4.97
CA THR A 84 11.19 28.82 4.65
C THR A 84 11.13 27.96 5.91
N VAL A 85 10.54 26.77 5.80
CA VAL A 85 10.40 25.82 6.90
C VAL A 85 11.19 24.56 6.59
N ALA A 86 12.06 24.17 7.52
CA ALA A 86 12.83 22.96 7.39
C ALA A 86 11.91 21.75 7.64
N PHE A 87 11.89 20.79 6.71
CA PHE A 87 11.22 19.50 6.91
C PHE A 87 12.25 18.51 7.46
N GLY A 88 12.18 18.28 8.77
CA GLY A 88 13.14 17.43 9.48
C GLY A 88 12.84 15.93 9.42
N MET A 89 11.65 15.53 8.92
CA MET A 89 11.25 14.13 8.86
C MET A 89 11.67 13.46 7.54
N ASN A 90 11.98 12.17 7.61
CA ASN A 90 12.37 11.36 6.46
C ASN A 90 11.24 10.36 6.09
N LYS A 91 9.98 10.81 6.15
CA LYS A 91 8.80 9.98 5.90
C LYS A 91 8.02 10.52 4.71
N THR A 92 7.63 9.64 3.79
CA THR A 92 6.80 9.97 2.63
C THR A 92 5.33 10.11 3.00
N GLY A 93 4.54 10.69 2.09
CA GLY A 93 3.10 10.79 2.21
C GLY A 93 2.60 12.19 2.53
N TRP A 94 1.36 12.25 3.00
CA TRP A 94 0.68 13.49 3.36
C TRP A 94 1.00 13.95 4.77
N HIS A 95 1.33 15.22 4.91
CA HIS A 95 1.64 15.87 6.18
C HIS A 95 0.76 17.10 6.40
N GLN A 96 0.58 17.46 7.67
CA GLN A 96 -0.09 18.69 8.09
C GLN A 96 0.93 19.72 8.54
N LEU A 97 0.73 20.97 8.11
CA LEU A 97 1.50 22.14 8.50
C LEU A 97 0.55 23.10 9.21
N ALA A 98 0.65 23.22 10.52
CA ALA A 98 -0.05 24.23 11.28
C ALA A 98 0.83 25.49 11.39
N VAL A 99 0.28 26.63 11.00
CA VAL A 99 0.97 27.94 10.96
C VAL A 99 0.13 28.95 11.68
N SER A 100 0.71 29.68 12.63
CA SER A 100 0.04 30.77 13.32
C SER A 100 0.96 31.97 13.50
N GLY A 101 0.36 33.14 13.68
CA GLY A 101 1.12 34.40 13.85
C GLY A 101 0.22 35.61 13.69
N LYS A 102 0.84 36.75 13.34
CA LYS A 102 0.12 37.95 12.95
C LYS A 102 0.57 38.39 11.57
N ALA A 103 -0.35 38.68 10.65
CA ALA A 103 -0.09 39.25 9.34
C ALA A 103 -0.75 40.65 9.29
N LYS A 104 0.02 41.69 8.96
CA LYS A 104 -0.41 43.09 9.04
C LYS A 104 -1.03 43.45 10.42
N GLY A 105 -0.50 42.84 11.49
CA GLY A 105 -0.99 43.05 12.86
C GLY A 105 -2.27 42.23 13.25
N VAL A 106 -2.88 41.51 12.31
CA VAL A 106 -4.05 40.68 12.55
C VAL A 106 -3.61 39.22 12.79
N ALA A 107 -4.11 38.62 13.88
CA ALA A 107 -3.80 37.22 14.20
C ALA A 107 -4.42 36.26 13.18
N PHE A 108 -3.70 35.21 12.86
CA PHE A 108 -4.17 34.11 12.02
C PHE A 108 -3.71 32.75 12.59
N ALA A 109 -4.43 31.68 12.23
CA ALA A 109 -4.04 30.29 12.47
C ALA A 109 -4.60 29.43 11.33
N ASP A 110 -3.71 28.80 10.57
CA ASP A 110 -4.06 27.99 9.41
C ASP A 110 -3.49 26.59 9.51
N THR A 111 -4.20 25.62 8.94
CA THR A 111 -3.72 24.26 8.77
C THR A 111 -3.67 23.93 7.28
N LEU A 112 -2.46 23.74 6.77
CA LEU A 112 -2.18 23.42 5.38
C LEU A 112 -1.80 21.95 5.24
N ARG A 113 -1.97 21.37 4.06
CA ARG A 113 -1.54 19.99 3.76
C ARG A 113 -0.54 20.02 2.62
N PHE A 114 0.46 19.17 2.72
CA PHE A 114 1.47 18.99 1.67
C PHE A 114 1.85 17.51 1.56
N GLU A 115 2.32 17.13 0.38
CA GLU A 115 2.75 15.79 0.03
C GLU A 115 4.27 15.73 -0.07
N MET A 116 4.90 14.73 0.57
CA MET A 116 6.33 14.45 0.48
C MET A 116 6.56 13.19 -0.35
N VAL A 117 7.19 13.32 -1.51
CA VAL A 117 7.61 12.18 -2.33
C VAL A 117 9.02 11.72 -1.96
N SER A 118 9.36 10.50 -2.35
CA SER A 118 10.69 9.92 -2.10
C SER A 118 11.80 10.70 -2.83
N ASP A 119 12.93 10.88 -2.15
CA ASP A 119 14.18 11.36 -2.75
C ASP A 119 15.02 10.22 -3.38
N ILE A 120 14.46 9.01 -3.43
CA ILE A 120 15.12 7.82 -3.95
C ILE A 120 14.48 7.41 -5.28
N VAL A 121 15.31 7.23 -6.30
CA VAL A 121 14.98 6.47 -7.50
C VAL A 121 15.23 5.00 -7.19
N PRO A 122 14.23 4.10 -7.21
CA PRO A 122 14.41 2.71 -6.86
C PRO A 122 15.49 2.02 -7.69
N GLY A 123 16.37 1.27 -7.02
CA GLY A 123 17.38 0.44 -7.69
C GLY A 123 16.76 -0.83 -8.27
N GLU A 124 17.36 -1.39 -9.32
CA GLU A 124 16.96 -2.67 -9.91
C GLU A 124 17.58 -3.83 -9.11
N MET A 125 16.76 -4.58 -8.36
CA MET A 125 17.21 -5.80 -7.68
C MET A 125 17.40 -6.93 -8.70
N LYS A 126 18.49 -7.68 -8.53
CA LYS A 126 18.73 -8.92 -9.29
C LYS A 126 18.41 -10.13 -8.43
N TYR A 127 17.93 -11.18 -9.05
CA TYR A 127 17.65 -12.46 -8.39
C TYR A 127 18.27 -13.64 -9.18
N THR A 128 18.42 -14.76 -8.49
CA THR A 128 18.85 -16.03 -9.07
C THR A 128 17.87 -17.11 -8.64
N VAL A 129 17.28 -17.81 -9.60
CA VAL A 129 16.45 -19.00 -9.33
C VAL A 129 17.39 -20.14 -8.92
N ILE A 130 17.23 -20.64 -7.70
CA ILE A 130 18.00 -21.75 -7.16
C ILE A 130 17.35 -23.09 -7.56
N SER A 131 16.04 -23.18 -7.42
CA SER A 131 15.25 -24.35 -7.79
C SER A 131 13.77 -23.94 -7.88
N ASN A 132 12.96 -24.84 -8.43
CA ASN A 132 11.51 -24.75 -8.34
C ASN A 132 10.93 -26.04 -7.76
N PHE A 133 9.71 -25.93 -7.25
CA PHE A 133 8.97 -27.04 -6.65
C PHE A 133 7.55 -27.05 -7.17
N PRO A 134 6.86 -28.20 -7.18
CA PRO A 134 5.43 -28.23 -7.44
C PRO A 134 4.66 -27.31 -6.49
N HIS A 135 3.61 -26.70 -6.98
CA HIS A 135 2.64 -25.94 -6.21
C HIS A 135 1.23 -26.33 -6.68
N LEU A 136 0.22 -26.19 -5.83
CA LEU A 136 -1.15 -26.56 -6.16
C LEU A 136 -1.75 -25.61 -7.20
N PRO A 137 -2.03 -26.05 -8.42
CA PRO A 137 -2.58 -25.16 -9.46
C PRO A 137 -4.03 -24.74 -9.21
N THR A 138 -4.60 -25.15 -8.08
CA THR A 138 -5.92 -24.74 -7.58
C THR A 138 -5.80 -23.75 -6.42
N SER A 139 -4.60 -23.46 -5.96
CA SER A 139 -4.33 -22.46 -4.93
C SER A 139 -4.34 -21.05 -5.53
N PHE A 140 -5.41 -20.33 -5.32
CA PHE A 140 -5.47 -18.90 -5.63
C PHE A 140 -4.74 -18.14 -4.52
N THR A 141 -3.41 -18.13 -4.55
CA THR A 141 -2.54 -17.66 -3.48
C THR A 141 -2.77 -16.19 -3.17
N GLU A 142 -3.09 -15.88 -1.91
CA GLU A 142 -3.27 -14.52 -1.40
C GLU A 142 -2.32 -14.17 -0.25
N GLY A 143 -1.71 -15.17 0.37
CA GLY A 143 -0.70 -14.98 1.40
C GLY A 143 0.18 -16.21 1.54
N LEU A 144 1.46 -16.01 1.82
CA LEU A 144 2.45 -17.07 1.93
C LEU A 144 3.45 -16.73 3.03
N GLU A 145 3.71 -17.62 3.98
CA GLU A 145 4.65 -17.36 5.08
C GLU A 145 5.34 -18.62 5.59
N PHE A 146 6.64 -18.52 5.87
CA PHE A 146 7.37 -19.53 6.64
C PHE A 146 7.31 -19.23 8.14
N HIS A 147 6.87 -20.21 8.91
CA HIS A 147 6.94 -20.17 10.37
C HIS A 147 7.61 -21.43 10.92
N LYS A 148 8.72 -21.26 11.65
CA LYS A 148 9.52 -22.38 12.24
C LYS A 148 9.89 -23.47 11.21
N GLY A 149 10.17 -23.07 9.96
CA GLY A 149 10.55 -23.96 8.86
C GLY A 149 9.39 -24.66 8.17
N GLU A 150 8.15 -24.39 8.54
CA GLU A 150 6.93 -24.87 7.93
C GLU A 150 6.30 -23.78 7.06
N LEU A 151 5.73 -24.14 5.91
CA LEU A 151 5.12 -23.21 4.97
C LEU A 151 3.61 -23.17 5.14
N TYR A 152 3.06 -21.96 5.24
CA TYR A 152 1.63 -21.71 5.35
C TYR A 152 1.17 -20.85 4.17
N GLU A 153 -0.07 -21.09 3.72
CA GLU A 153 -0.66 -20.38 2.60
C GLU A 153 -2.11 -20.01 2.90
N GLY A 154 -2.47 -18.75 2.62
CA GLY A 154 -3.84 -18.27 2.52
C GLY A 154 -4.28 -18.24 1.07
N THR A 155 -5.46 -18.79 0.75
CA THR A 155 -5.98 -18.78 -0.62
C THR A 155 -7.29 -18.02 -0.71
N GLY A 156 -7.56 -17.44 -1.90
CA GLY A 156 -8.78 -16.71 -2.24
C GLY A 156 -9.83 -17.55 -2.96
N GLU A 157 -10.78 -16.89 -3.55
CA GLU A 157 -12.01 -17.33 -4.22
C GLU A 157 -13.15 -17.74 -3.28
N ASN A 158 -14.32 -17.11 -3.46
CA ASN A 158 -15.51 -17.43 -2.66
C ASN A 158 -15.89 -18.91 -2.80
N GLY A 159 -16.14 -19.57 -1.67
CA GLY A 159 -16.48 -20.99 -1.60
C GLY A 159 -15.29 -21.94 -1.79
N LYS A 160 -14.07 -21.42 -2.01
CA LYS A 160 -12.85 -22.22 -2.18
C LYS A 160 -11.68 -21.75 -1.30
N SER A 161 -11.82 -20.59 -0.65
CA SER A 161 -10.80 -20.02 0.20
C SER A 161 -10.40 -20.94 1.34
N GLN A 162 -9.10 -21.09 1.56
CA GLN A 162 -8.53 -21.98 2.56
C GLN A 162 -7.37 -21.33 3.30
N LEU A 163 -7.11 -21.83 4.49
CA LEU A 163 -5.82 -21.74 5.16
C LEU A 163 -5.14 -23.10 5.05
N LEU A 164 -3.92 -23.13 4.54
CA LEU A 164 -3.18 -24.35 4.27
C LEU A 164 -1.85 -24.37 5.04
N LYS A 165 -1.40 -25.56 5.41
CA LYS A 165 -0.01 -25.88 5.70
C LYS A 165 0.50 -26.78 4.57
N ILE A 166 1.60 -26.40 3.93
CA ILE A 166 2.08 -27.03 2.70
C ILE A 166 3.44 -27.69 2.94
N ASP A 167 3.67 -28.85 2.32
CA ASP A 167 5.01 -29.36 2.12
C ASP A 167 5.68 -28.56 0.97
N PRO A 168 6.71 -27.75 1.26
CA PRO A 168 7.31 -26.89 0.24
C PRO A 168 8.05 -27.65 -0.87
N LYS A 169 8.32 -28.96 -0.70
CA LYS A 169 9.00 -29.79 -1.71
C LYS A 169 8.04 -30.42 -2.72
N THR A 170 6.84 -30.75 -2.26
CA THR A 170 5.85 -31.47 -3.08
C THR A 170 4.66 -30.59 -3.46
N GLY A 171 4.48 -29.44 -2.82
CA GLY A 171 3.30 -28.59 -2.96
C GLY A 171 2.03 -29.18 -2.34
N THR A 172 2.14 -30.33 -1.64
CA THR A 172 0.99 -31.02 -1.07
C THR A 172 0.50 -30.33 0.19
N ALA A 173 -0.81 -30.14 0.31
CA ALA A 173 -1.41 -29.64 1.55
C ALA A 173 -1.33 -30.73 2.63
N LEU A 174 -0.58 -30.45 3.70
CA LEU A 174 -0.44 -31.30 4.89
C LEU A 174 -1.61 -31.10 5.85
N LYS A 175 -2.18 -29.91 5.85
CA LYS A 175 -3.33 -29.53 6.66
C LYS A 175 -4.10 -28.42 5.97
N SER A 176 -5.42 -28.40 6.13
CA SER A 176 -6.27 -27.35 5.59
C SER A 176 -7.48 -27.07 6.47
N VAL A 177 -7.97 -25.84 6.39
CA VAL A 177 -9.30 -25.44 6.86
C VAL A 177 -9.94 -24.55 5.81
N ASN A 178 -11.21 -24.80 5.48
CA ASN A 178 -11.97 -23.97 4.55
C ASN A 178 -12.55 -22.76 5.29
N LEU A 179 -12.55 -21.61 4.63
CA LEU A 179 -13.36 -20.50 5.07
C LEU A 179 -14.83 -20.74 4.68
N ASP A 180 -15.74 -20.08 5.38
CA ASP A 180 -17.15 -20.08 4.99
C ASP A 180 -17.30 -19.48 3.57
N GLN A 181 -18.26 -19.98 2.79
CA GLN A 181 -18.46 -19.65 1.36
C GLN A 181 -18.64 -18.16 1.06
N GLN A 182 -19.08 -17.38 2.05
CA GLN A 182 -19.24 -15.93 1.92
C GLN A 182 -17.90 -15.17 1.91
N TYR A 183 -16.83 -15.77 2.41
CA TYR A 183 -15.54 -15.10 2.53
C TYR A 183 -14.64 -15.38 1.33
N PHE A 184 -13.97 -14.34 0.87
CA PHE A 184 -12.81 -14.43 0.01
C PHE A 184 -11.58 -14.27 0.91
N GLY A 185 -10.81 -15.33 1.12
CA GLY A 185 -9.59 -15.31 1.95
C GLY A 185 -8.47 -14.51 1.27
N GLU A 186 -7.66 -13.86 2.08
CA GLU A 186 -6.58 -12.98 1.66
C GLU A 186 -5.31 -13.28 2.46
N GLY A 187 -4.40 -12.30 2.54
CA GLY A 187 -3.10 -12.40 3.18
C GLY A 187 -3.12 -13.04 4.56
N ILE A 188 -2.06 -13.75 4.88
CA ILE A 188 -1.84 -14.39 6.18
C ILE A 188 -0.56 -13.88 6.84
N THR A 189 -0.49 -14.00 8.17
CA THR A 189 0.77 -13.89 8.91
C THR A 189 0.69 -14.61 10.26
N ILE A 190 1.85 -14.98 10.83
CA ILE A 190 1.91 -15.79 12.05
C ILE A 190 2.71 -15.07 13.13
N VAL A 191 2.01 -14.65 14.20
CA VAL A 191 2.59 -13.94 15.34
C VAL A 191 2.26 -14.67 16.63
N ASN A 192 3.28 -14.94 17.46
CA ASN A 192 3.10 -15.63 18.76
C ASN A 192 2.34 -16.97 18.63
N ASP A 193 2.67 -17.77 17.63
CA ASP A 193 2.00 -19.05 17.31
C ASP A 193 0.47 -18.90 17.13
N LYS A 194 0.05 -17.78 16.54
CA LYS A 194 -1.32 -17.51 16.09
C LYS A 194 -1.27 -17.09 14.62
N ILE A 195 -2.12 -17.69 13.81
CA ILE A 195 -2.23 -17.38 12.38
C ILE A 195 -3.35 -16.37 12.19
N TYR A 196 -3.04 -15.24 11.57
CA TYR A 196 -4.02 -14.23 11.16
C TYR A 196 -4.29 -14.41 9.67
N GLN A 197 -5.55 -14.39 9.27
CA GLN A 197 -5.98 -14.45 7.87
C GLN A 197 -7.01 -13.37 7.59
N LEU A 198 -6.74 -12.55 6.57
CA LEU A 198 -7.65 -11.51 6.12
C LEU A 198 -8.76 -12.06 5.23
N THR A 199 -9.77 -11.22 5.00
CA THR A 199 -10.78 -11.39 3.95
C THR A 199 -10.84 -10.14 3.09
N TRP A 200 -11.10 -10.27 1.79
CA TRP A 200 -11.07 -9.15 0.84
C TRP A 200 -12.02 -8.00 1.24
N GLN A 201 -13.32 -8.14 0.98
CA GLN A 201 -14.32 -7.07 1.17
C GLN A 201 -15.18 -7.26 2.42
N SER A 202 -15.10 -8.42 3.05
CA SER A 202 -15.92 -8.71 4.23
C SER A 202 -15.44 -7.98 5.49
N GLY A 203 -14.23 -7.40 5.46
CA GLY A 203 -13.68 -6.65 6.59
C GLY A 203 -13.47 -7.51 7.84
N VAL A 204 -13.14 -8.78 7.67
CA VAL A 204 -12.94 -9.76 8.75
C VAL A 204 -11.53 -10.28 8.73
N CYS A 205 -10.87 -10.29 9.89
CA CYS A 205 -9.62 -10.99 10.13
C CYS A 205 -9.87 -12.15 11.10
N PHE A 206 -9.57 -13.35 10.66
CA PHE A 206 -9.61 -14.56 11.51
C PHE A 206 -8.25 -14.75 12.18
N ARG A 207 -8.26 -15.10 13.47
CA ARG A 207 -7.09 -15.59 14.19
C ARG A 207 -7.30 -17.05 14.53
N TYR A 208 -6.37 -17.90 14.07
CA TYR A 208 -6.39 -19.34 14.34
C TYR A 208 -5.25 -19.73 15.26
N ASN A 209 -5.45 -20.83 15.98
CA ASN A 209 -4.37 -21.59 16.61
C ASN A 209 -3.54 -22.33 15.53
N MET A 210 -2.34 -22.81 15.87
CA MET A 210 -1.51 -23.59 14.93
C MET A 210 -2.14 -24.94 14.53
N ASP A 211 -3.14 -25.39 15.25
CA ASP A 211 -3.94 -26.55 14.89
C ASP A 211 -5.13 -26.19 13.96
N PHE A 212 -5.23 -24.96 13.48
CA PHE A 212 -6.27 -24.40 12.61
C PHE A 212 -7.65 -24.29 13.26
N THR A 213 -7.77 -24.46 14.58
CA THR A 213 -8.99 -24.11 15.29
C THR A 213 -9.12 -22.58 15.38
N LEU A 214 -10.31 -22.06 15.13
CA LEU A 214 -10.59 -20.63 15.23
C LEU A 214 -10.43 -20.18 16.69
N ASP A 215 -9.59 -19.17 16.92
CA ASP A 215 -9.33 -18.57 18.22
C ASP A 215 -10.17 -17.31 18.42
N LYS A 216 -10.13 -16.39 17.44
CA LYS A 216 -10.82 -15.09 17.51
C LYS A 216 -11.13 -14.53 16.14
N THR A 217 -12.13 -13.68 16.07
CA THR A 217 -12.49 -12.91 14.87
C THR A 217 -12.43 -11.41 15.18
N PHE A 218 -11.81 -10.66 14.27
CA PHE A 218 -11.74 -9.20 14.33
C PHE A 218 -12.41 -8.59 13.11
N THR A 219 -12.69 -7.29 13.16
CA THR A 219 -13.28 -6.55 12.04
C THR A 219 -12.46 -5.32 11.69
N TYR A 220 -12.48 -4.94 10.40
CA TYR A 220 -11.87 -3.72 9.88
C TYR A 220 -12.75 -3.11 8.77
N TYR A 221 -12.48 -1.85 8.37
CA TYR A 221 -13.43 -1.05 7.57
C TYR A 221 -13.01 -0.85 6.11
N PHE A 222 -11.97 -1.52 5.63
CA PHE A 222 -11.54 -1.44 4.22
C PHE A 222 -11.32 -2.84 3.65
N GLN A 223 -10.80 -2.92 2.43
CA GLN A 223 -10.37 -4.20 1.86
C GLN A 223 -9.09 -4.67 2.56
N GLY A 224 -9.00 -5.95 2.85
CA GLY A 224 -7.76 -6.57 3.25
C GLY A 224 -7.14 -7.28 2.05
N TRP A 225 -5.84 -7.08 1.81
CA TRP A 225 -5.08 -7.73 0.75
C TRP A 225 -3.92 -8.52 1.36
N GLY A 226 -2.69 -8.04 1.28
CA GLY A 226 -1.54 -8.71 1.88
C GLY A 226 -1.41 -8.47 3.39
N LEU A 227 -0.75 -9.38 4.08
CA LEU A 227 -0.49 -9.29 5.52
C LEU A 227 0.89 -9.84 5.83
N THR A 228 1.67 -9.11 6.60
CA THR A 228 2.95 -9.54 7.18
C THR A 228 3.11 -8.96 8.58
N HIS A 229 4.23 -9.23 9.25
CA HIS A 229 4.48 -8.68 10.57
C HIS A 229 5.94 -8.30 10.81
N LYS A 230 6.13 -7.40 11.77
CA LYS A 230 7.41 -7.15 12.42
C LYS A 230 7.20 -7.29 13.93
N ASP A 231 7.89 -8.24 14.57
CA ASP A 231 7.68 -8.55 15.98
C ASP A 231 6.19 -8.83 16.26
N THR A 232 5.52 -7.96 17.03
CA THR A 232 4.08 -8.06 17.31
C THR A 232 3.23 -7.06 16.54
N THR A 233 3.81 -6.32 15.61
CA THR A 233 3.10 -5.37 14.76
C THR A 233 2.68 -6.02 13.45
N LEU A 234 1.39 -6.14 13.22
CA LEU A 234 0.81 -6.60 11.95
C LEU A 234 0.84 -5.45 10.94
N MET A 235 1.15 -5.75 9.69
CA MET A 235 1.23 -4.81 8.56
C MET A 235 0.33 -5.31 7.44
N MET A 236 -0.71 -4.57 7.10
CA MET A 236 -1.74 -4.93 6.13
C MET A 236 -1.76 -3.98 4.95
N SER A 237 -1.80 -4.48 3.74
CA SER A 237 -2.12 -3.72 2.52
C SER A 237 -3.62 -3.77 2.22
N ASP A 238 -4.10 -2.81 1.41
CA ASP A 238 -5.51 -2.66 0.99
C ASP A 238 -5.66 -2.33 -0.50
N GLY A 239 -4.59 -2.52 -1.29
CA GLY A 239 -4.52 -2.15 -2.70
C GLY A 239 -4.28 -0.65 -2.95
N SER A 240 -4.32 0.20 -1.94
CA SER A 240 -3.88 1.60 -2.05
C SER A 240 -2.36 1.72 -1.95
N ASN A 241 -1.86 2.92 -1.68
CA ASN A 241 -0.46 3.17 -1.36
C ASN A 241 -0.20 3.13 0.16
N LYS A 242 -1.07 2.52 0.96
CA LYS A 242 -0.94 2.46 2.41
C LYS A 242 -0.63 1.05 2.90
N ILE A 243 0.20 1.00 3.93
CA ILE A 243 0.36 -0.15 4.80
C ILE A 243 -0.19 0.24 6.16
N HIS A 244 -1.22 -0.48 6.63
CA HIS A 244 -1.88 -0.24 7.90
C HIS A 244 -1.22 -1.05 9.00
N PHE A 245 -0.94 -0.45 10.14
CA PHE A 245 -0.34 -1.11 11.29
C PHE A 245 -1.38 -1.44 12.35
N TYR A 246 -1.31 -2.66 12.86
CA TYR A 246 -2.17 -3.15 13.92
C TYR A 246 -1.34 -3.86 15.01
N ASN A 247 -1.85 -3.89 16.23
CA ASN A 247 -1.34 -4.78 17.26
C ASN A 247 -1.96 -6.19 17.13
N THR A 248 -1.57 -7.13 17.98
CA THR A 248 -2.08 -8.52 17.97
C THR A 248 -3.55 -8.66 18.39
N GLU A 249 -4.16 -7.63 18.95
CA GLU A 249 -5.61 -7.55 19.20
C GLU A 249 -6.35 -6.82 18.05
N TYR A 250 -5.66 -6.59 16.96
CA TYR A 250 -6.16 -5.97 15.73
C TYR A 250 -6.65 -4.52 15.93
N GLU A 251 -6.05 -3.81 16.90
CA GLU A 251 -6.27 -2.39 17.07
C GLU A 251 -5.29 -1.61 16.19
N LYS A 252 -5.80 -0.66 15.42
CA LYS A 252 -4.98 0.12 14.48
C LYS A 252 -4.04 1.05 15.25
N THR A 253 -2.74 0.97 14.94
CA THR A 253 -1.69 1.76 15.60
C THR A 253 -1.09 2.83 14.70
N GLY A 254 -1.30 2.77 13.39
CA GLY A 254 -0.78 3.77 12.45
C GLY A 254 -0.89 3.37 10.99
N ASP A 255 -0.28 4.20 10.15
CA ASP A 255 -0.18 4.00 8.70
C ASP A 255 1.22 4.37 8.20
N LEU A 256 1.63 3.70 7.13
CA LEU A 256 2.79 4.04 6.33
C LEU A 256 2.34 4.30 4.89
N GLU A 257 2.61 5.48 4.35
CA GLU A 257 2.31 5.78 2.95
C GLU A 257 3.52 5.50 2.06
N VAL A 258 3.33 4.68 1.04
CA VAL A 258 4.39 4.16 0.18
C VAL A 258 4.52 5.01 -1.08
N TYR A 259 5.73 5.52 -1.32
CA TYR A 259 6.05 6.43 -2.42
C TYR A 259 7.38 6.08 -3.09
N ASP A 260 7.44 6.29 -4.37
CA ASP A 260 8.69 6.48 -5.10
C ASP A 260 8.93 7.98 -5.40
N GLN A 261 9.90 8.30 -6.25
CA GLN A 261 10.21 9.68 -6.65
C GLN A 261 9.13 10.33 -7.53
N ASN A 262 8.21 9.55 -8.08
CA ASN A 262 7.12 10.04 -8.94
C ASN A 262 5.82 10.29 -8.16
N GLY A 263 5.66 9.66 -6.99
CA GLY A 263 4.47 9.80 -6.16
C GLY A 263 4.06 8.51 -5.46
N PRO A 264 2.75 8.37 -5.11
CA PRO A 264 2.23 7.22 -4.39
C PRO A 264 2.27 5.95 -5.26
N VAL A 265 2.79 4.85 -4.69
CA VAL A 265 2.80 3.53 -5.32
C VAL A 265 1.56 2.75 -4.87
N ARG A 266 0.71 2.40 -5.81
CA ARG A 266 -0.59 1.73 -5.57
C ARG A 266 -0.54 0.26 -5.97
N ASN A 267 -1.66 -0.43 -5.77
CA ASN A 267 -1.85 -1.85 -6.04
C ASN A 267 -0.89 -2.73 -5.22
N ILE A 268 -0.53 -2.27 -4.03
CA ILE A 268 0.28 -3.05 -3.09
C ILE A 268 -0.57 -4.21 -2.60
N ASN A 269 -0.09 -5.44 -2.84
CA ASN A 269 -0.81 -6.67 -2.53
C ASN A 269 -0.06 -7.48 -1.47
N GLU A 270 0.32 -8.69 -1.76
CA GLU A 270 0.95 -9.61 -0.82
C GLU A 270 2.29 -9.07 -0.31
N LEU A 271 2.58 -9.31 0.97
CA LEU A 271 3.63 -8.65 1.73
C LEU A 271 4.52 -9.65 2.47
N GLU A 272 5.83 -9.37 2.51
CA GLU A 272 6.79 -10.08 3.36
C GLU A 272 7.80 -9.11 4.00
N TYR A 273 7.87 -9.09 5.35
CA TYR A 273 8.82 -8.24 6.08
C TYR A 273 10.14 -8.97 6.32
N VAL A 274 11.24 -8.40 5.82
CA VAL A 274 12.58 -8.95 5.99
C VAL A 274 13.57 -7.83 6.31
N ASN A 275 14.24 -7.90 7.45
CA ASN A 275 15.41 -7.06 7.82
C ASN A 275 15.18 -5.54 7.61
N GLY A 276 14.05 -5.02 8.04
CA GLY A 276 13.74 -3.57 7.96
C GLY A 276 13.04 -3.14 6.67
N TYR A 277 12.81 -4.07 5.76
CA TYR A 277 12.12 -3.81 4.49
C TYR A 277 10.84 -4.64 4.36
N ILE A 278 9.86 -4.10 3.67
CA ILE A 278 8.68 -4.82 3.22
C ILE A 278 8.87 -5.11 1.73
N TYR A 279 8.86 -6.38 1.37
CA TYR A 279 8.76 -6.84 -0.02
C TYR A 279 7.29 -6.97 -0.35
N ALA A 280 6.85 -6.42 -1.48
CA ALA A 280 5.45 -6.39 -1.85
C ALA A 280 5.23 -6.72 -3.31
N ASN A 281 4.25 -7.60 -3.59
CA ASN A 281 3.72 -7.77 -4.93
C ASN A 281 2.93 -6.52 -5.34
N ILE A 282 3.06 -6.11 -6.60
CA ILE A 282 2.19 -5.11 -7.22
C ILE A 282 1.14 -5.86 -8.04
N PHE A 283 -0.13 -5.76 -7.64
CA PHE A 283 -1.24 -6.45 -8.30
C PHE A 283 -1.34 -6.10 -9.79
N GLU A 284 -1.68 -7.07 -10.62
CA GLU A 284 -1.68 -7.02 -12.09
C GLU A 284 -0.31 -6.65 -12.70
N SER A 285 0.77 -7.00 -11.99
CA SER A 285 2.14 -6.75 -12.45
C SER A 285 3.03 -7.95 -12.11
N THR A 286 4.14 -8.06 -12.81
CA THR A 286 5.22 -9.03 -12.50
C THR A 286 6.27 -8.44 -11.56
N LYS A 287 5.99 -7.27 -10.95
CA LYS A 287 6.94 -6.56 -10.11
C LYS A 287 6.78 -6.91 -8.63
N ILE A 288 7.94 -7.05 -7.99
CA ILE A 288 8.07 -6.99 -6.53
C ILE A 288 8.86 -5.73 -6.21
N ILE A 289 8.34 -4.92 -5.28
CA ILE A 289 9.02 -3.73 -4.78
C ILE A 289 9.57 -3.99 -3.38
N ARG A 290 10.63 -3.26 -3.01
CA ARG A 290 11.18 -3.25 -1.67
C ARG A 290 10.99 -1.87 -1.06
N ILE A 291 10.27 -1.82 0.04
CA ILE A 291 9.84 -0.62 0.76
C ILE A 291 10.64 -0.53 2.06
N ASP A 292 11.21 0.62 2.34
CA ASP A 292 11.75 0.91 3.67
C ASP A 292 10.58 1.03 4.67
N ALA A 293 10.55 0.12 5.64
CA ALA A 293 9.40 -0.04 6.56
C ALA A 293 9.22 1.10 7.57
N VAL A 294 10.17 2.05 7.64
CA VAL A 294 10.11 3.22 8.52
C VAL A 294 9.67 4.45 7.75
N THR A 295 10.21 4.62 6.55
CA THR A 295 10.05 5.86 5.78
C THR A 295 8.96 5.80 4.71
N GLY A 296 8.54 4.61 4.27
CA GLY A 296 7.61 4.40 3.16
C GLY A 296 8.23 4.57 1.77
N LYS A 297 9.55 4.77 1.68
CA LYS A 297 10.24 4.92 0.41
C LYS A 297 10.38 3.57 -0.30
N VAL A 298 10.01 3.50 -1.57
CA VAL A 298 10.41 2.39 -2.42
C VAL A 298 11.90 2.56 -2.75
N VAL A 299 12.72 1.65 -2.27
CA VAL A 299 14.18 1.74 -2.41
C VAL A 299 14.72 0.86 -3.54
N ALA A 300 13.98 -0.16 -3.95
CA ALA A 300 14.34 -1.03 -5.05
C ALA A 300 13.12 -1.77 -5.62
N SER A 301 13.26 -2.31 -6.83
CA SER A 301 12.26 -3.17 -7.47
C SER A 301 12.92 -4.25 -8.30
N MET A 302 12.21 -5.33 -8.58
CA MET A 302 12.61 -6.38 -9.52
C MET A 302 11.41 -6.80 -10.38
N ASP A 303 11.68 -7.16 -11.61
CA ASP A 303 10.70 -7.69 -12.54
C ASP A 303 10.85 -9.21 -12.63
N MET A 304 9.77 -9.93 -12.34
CA MET A 304 9.70 -11.39 -12.30
C MET A 304 9.05 -11.98 -13.58
N GLN A 305 8.95 -11.21 -14.66
CA GLN A 305 8.31 -11.64 -15.93
C GLN A 305 8.84 -13.00 -16.41
N GLY A 306 10.13 -13.27 -16.25
CA GLY A 306 10.74 -14.54 -16.65
C GLY A 306 10.35 -15.76 -15.79
N MET A 307 9.61 -15.58 -14.71
CA MET A 307 9.13 -16.65 -13.82
C MET A 307 7.68 -17.04 -14.07
N VAL A 308 6.92 -16.25 -14.83
CA VAL A 308 5.50 -16.53 -15.11
C VAL A 308 5.41 -17.85 -15.89
N PRO A 309 4.71 -18.89 -15.36
CA PRO A 309 4.59 -20.16 -16.06
C PRO A 309 3.80 -20.01 -17.37
N ALA A 310 4.21 -20.76 -18.43
CA ALA A 310 3.62 -20.62 -19.77
C ALA A 310 2.13 -21.01 -19.85
N ASN A 311 1.66 -21.82 -18.90
CA ASN A 311 0.31 -22.43 -18.92
C ASN A 311 -0.67 -21.79 -17.92
N VAL A 312 -0.42 -20.55 -17.51
CA VAL A 312 -1.31 -19.80 -16.62
C VAL A 312 -2.02 -18.68 -17.40
N ASP A 313 -3.20 -18.28 -16.97
CA ASP A 313 -3.85 -17.08 -17.49
C ASP A 313 -3.21 -15.84 -16.87
N ALA A 314 -2.29 -15.20 -17.58
CA ALA A 314 -1.52 -14.07 -17.09
C ALA A 314 -2.35 -12.84 -16.65
N ARG A 315 -3.66 -12.80 -16.95
CA ARG A 315 -4.56 -11.72 -16.50
C ARG A 315 -5.18 -12.02 -15.14
N ARG A 316 -5.39 -13.30 -14.84
CA ARG A 316 -6.03 -13.78 -13.61
C ARG A 316 -5.01 -14.35 -12.63
N ASP A 317 -4.12 -15.17 -13.16
CA ASP A 317 -3.18 -15.98 -12.39
C ASP A 317 -1.85 -15.20 -12.25
N VAL A 318 -1.94 -14.02 -11.63
CA VAL A 318 -0.82 -13.09 -11.47
C VAL A 318 0.18 -13.57 -10.42
N LEU A 319 1.41 -13.05 -10.50
CA LEU A 319 2.42 -13.20 -9.45
C LEU A 319 1.85 -12.72 -8.11
N ASN A 320 1.78 -13.59 -7.12
CA ASN A 320 1.34 -13.27 -5.76
C ASN A 320 1.80 -14.37 -4.79
N GLY A 321 2.42 -13.97 -3.69
CA GLY A 321 2.98 -14.85 -2.68
C GLY A 321 4.50 -14.73 -2.58
N ILE A 322 4.96 -14.19 -1.44
CA ILE A 322 6.36 -14.00 -1.08
C ILE A 322 6.56 -14.58 0.32
N ALA A 323 7.41 -15.59 0.47
CA ALA A 323 7.79 -16.09 1.78
C ALA A 323 9.31 -16.11 1.92
N TYR A 324 9.83 -15.64 3.04
CA TYR A 324 11.24 -15.67 3.35
C TYR A 324 11.57 -16.82 4.30
N HIS A 325 12.53 -17.66 3.92
CA HIS A 325 13.02 -18.74 4.78
C HIS A 325 14.25 -18.27 5.58
N PRO A 326 14.14 -17.97 6.89
CA PRO A 326 15.19 -17.28 7.64
C PRO A 326 16.53 -18.05 7.73
N SER A 327 16.48 -19.38 7.93
CA SER A 327 17.70 -20.17 8.04
C SER A 327 18.40 -20.39 6.70
N GLU A 328 17.67 -20.43 5.59
CA GLU A 328 18.25 -20.54 4.24
C GLU A 328 18.65 -19.17 3.68
N LYS A 329 18.05 -18.09 4.17
CA LYS A 329 18.17 -16.72 3.65
C LYS A 329 17.76 -16.63 2.16
N LEU A 330 16.68 -17.33 1.83
CA LEU A 330 16.12 -17.43 0.48
C LEU A 330 14.65 -17.08 0.51
N PHE A 331 14.15 -16.60 -0.64
CA PHE A 331 12.75 -16.32 -0.86
C PHE A 331 12.09 -17.46 -1.62
N TYR A 332 10.83 -17.70 -1.34
CA TYR A 332 9.95 -18.57 -2.09
C TYR A 332 8.84 -17.73 -2.69
N LEU A 333 8.69 -17.82 -4.00
CA LEU A 333 7.77 -16.98 -4.78
C LEU A 333 6.84 -17.88 -5.60
N THR A 334 5.57 -17.51 -5.64
CA THR A 334 4.58 -18.20 -6.48
C THR A 334 3.60 -17.19 -7.08
N GLY A 335 2.49 -17.66 -7.60
CA GLY A 335 1.39 -16.85 -8.11
C GLY A 335 0.04 -17.57 -7.94
N LYS A 336 -1.02 -16.84 -8.17
CA LYS A 336 -2.41 -17.36 -8.14
C LYS A 336 -2.53 -18.48 -9.15
N ASN A 337 -2.94 -19.68 -8.70
CA ASN A 337 -3.06 -20.89 -9.51
C ASN A 337 -1.77 -21.32 -10.25
N TRP A 338 -0.62 -20.86 -9.85
CA TRP A 338 0.62 -21.30 -10.47
C TRP A 338 0.93 -22.76 -10.09
N PRO A 339 1.38 -23.59 -11.05
CA PRO A 339 1.76 -24.97 -10.77
C PRO A 339 3.16 -25.09 -10.15
N LEU A 340 3.87 -23.99 -10.00
CA LEU A 340 5.24 -23.93 -9.52
C LEU A 340 5.41 -22.87 -8.45
N MET A 341 6.25 -23.17 -7.48
CA MET A 341 6.83 -22.26 -6.52
C MET A 341 8.34 -22.19 -6.75
N PHE A 342 8.90 -20.99 -6.78
CA PHE A 342 10.30 -20.76 -7.09
C PHE A 342 11.07 -20.37 -5.83
N LYS A 343 12.18 -21.05 -5.60
CA LYS A 343 13.15 -20.71 -4.56
C LYS A 343 14.21 -19.82 -5.17
N VAL A 344 14.31 -18.58 -4.66
CA VAL A 344 15.17 -17.55 -5.26
C VAL A 344 16.09 -16.92 -4.22
N LYS A 345 17.30 -16.57 -4.67
CA LYS A 345 18.21 -15.68 -3.95
C LYS A 345 18.06 -14.28 -4.53
N ILE A 346 17.66 -13.33 -3.70
CA ILE A 346 17.57 -11.91 -4.07
C ILE A 346 18.86 -11.21 -3.63
N ASN A 347 19.43 -10.36 -4.50
CA ASN A 347 20.49 -9.45 -4.11
C ASN A 347 19.88 -8.27 -3.35
N ASP A 348 19.90 -8.34 -2.04
CA ASP A 348 19.34 -7.36 -1.11
C ASP A 348 20.25 -6.14 -0.85
N GLN A 349 21.48 -6.15 -1.39
CA GLN A 349 22.40 -5.02 -1.29
C GLN A 349 22.06 -3.88 -2.25
N THR A 350 21.17 -4.12 -3.20
CA THR A 350 20.73 -3.07 -4.13
C THR A 350 19.99 -1.96 -3.39
N THR A 351 20.50 -0.75 -3.48
CA THR A 351 19.83 0.46 -2.98
C THR A 351 19.55 1.40 -4.16
N GLY A 352 18.51 2.21 -4.03
CA GLY A 352 18.25 3.26 -5.00
C GLY A 352 19.30 4.38 -4.98
N SER A 353 19.29 5.19 -6.01
CA SER A 353 20.09 6.42 -6.08
C SER A 353 19.24 7.62 -5.63
N ARG A 354 19.88 8.63 -5.07
CA ARG A 354 19.18 9.88 -4.74
C ARG A 354 18.80 10.64 -6.02
N VAL A 355 17.61 11.24 -6.00
CA VAL A 355 17.16 12.16 -7.04
C VAL A 355 18.15 13.32 -7.11
N ALA A 356 18.65 13.64 -8.31
CA ALA A 356 19.52 14.79 -8.50
C ALA A 356 18.75 16.09 -8.14
N LYS A 357 19.28 16.88 -7.22
CA LYS A 357 18.73 18.21 -6.93
C LYS A 357 19.05 19.13 -8.13
N LYS A 358 18.00 19.71 -8.72
CA LYS A 358 18.11 20.74 -9.78
C LYS A 358 18.42 22.11 -9.19
#